data_fc26621df2ae5d85dbc694b174422131
#
_entry.id   fc26621df2ae5d85dbc694b174422131
#
_cell.length_a   1.000
_cell.length_b   1.000
_cell.length_c   1.000
_cell.angle_alpha   90.00
_cell.angle_beta   90.00
_cell.angle_gamma   90.00
#
_symmetry.space_group_name_H-M   'P 1'
#
loop_
_entity.id
_entity.type
_entity.pdbx_description
1 polymer ?
#
loop_
_entity_poly.entity_id
_entity_poly.type
_entity_poly.pdbx_seq_one_letter_code
_entity_poly.pdbx_strand_id
1 'polypeptide(L)' 'MAKNKMERIDQEITKVHKKIAEYQEKLKALEAQKTEAENLEIVQMVRAL' A
#
# COMPACT_ATOMS: atom_id res chain seq x y z
N MET A 1 29.48 -10.01 21.64
CA MET A 1 30.12 -9.54 20.43
C MET A 1 29.22 -8.63 19.62
N ALA A 2 29.75 -7.56 19.14
CA ALA A 2 28.94 -6.66 18.31
C ALA A 2 28.51 -7.35 17.02
N LYS A 3 27.33 -7.04 16.58
CA LYS A 3 26.85 -7.52 15.30
C LYS A 3 27.73 -6.95 14.19
N ASN A 4 28.07 -7.79 13.23
CA ASN A 4 28.87 -7.34 12.12
C ASN A 4 28.05 -6.45 11.18
N LYS A 5 28.71 -5.81 10.25
CA LYS A 5 28.09 -4.89 9.32
C LYS A 5 27.03 -5.57 8.44
N MET A 6 27.29 -6.82 8.06
CA MET A 6 26.34 -7.58 7.25
C MET A 6 25.03 -7.83 7.97
N GLU A 7 25.08 -8.19 9.25
CA GLU A 7 23.88 -8.43 10.04
C GLU A 7 23.03 -7.16 10.17
N ARG A 8 23.69 -6.02 10.36
CA ARG A 8 23.01 -4.73 10.42
C ARG A 8 22.27 -4.42 9.13
N ILE A 9 22.94 -4.65 8.01
CA ILE A 9 22.37 -4.43 6.69
C ILE A 9 21.18 -5.36 6.48
N ASP A 10 21.32 -6.62 6.84
CA ASP A 10 20.24 -7.60 6.73
C ASP A 10 19.01 -7.19 7.54
N GLN A 11 19.22 -6.67 8.75
CA GLN A 11 18.12 -6.18 9.57
C GLN A 11 17.41 -4.99 8.94
N GLU A 12 18.18 -4.08 8.36
CA GLU A 12 17.60 -2.94 7.65
C GLU A 12 16.81 -3.38 6.42
N ILE A 13 17.33 -4.34 5.68
CA ILE A 13 16.62 -4.92 4.53
C ILE A 13 15.30 -5.52 4.97
N THR A 14 15.29 -6.29 6.04
CA THR A 14 14.07 -6.90 6.58
C THR A 14 13.04 -5.83 6.96
N LYS A 15 13.47 -4.77 7.62
CA LYS A 15 12.58 -3.67 8.00
C LYS A 15 11.98 -3.00 6.78
N VAL A 16 12.79 -2.75 5.76
CA VAL A 16 12.32 -2.11 4.53
C VAL A 16 11.34 -3.01 3.80
N HIS A 17 11.62 -4.30 3.71
CA HIS A 17 10.69 -5.25 3.10
C HIS A 17 9.33 -5.25 3.79
N LYS A 18 9.32 -5.20 5.11
CA LYS A 18 8.08 -5.14 5.89
C LYS A 18 7.29 -3.88 5.56
N LYS A 19 7.97 -2.73 5.50
CA LYS A 19 7.33 -1.47 5.15
C LYS A 19 6.77 -1.48 3.74
N ILE A 20 7.51 -2.06 2.80
CA ILE A 20 7.03 -2.18 1.43
C ILE A 20 5.73 -2.96 1.39
N ALA A 21 5.65 -4.09 2.09
CA ALA A 21 4.45 -4.90 2.15
C ALA A 21 3.27 -4.12 2.74
N GLU A 22 3.50 -3.38 3.82
CA GLU A 22 2.49 -2.54 4.45
C GLU A 22 1.97 -1.46 3.51
N TYR A 23 2.88 -0.80 2.80
CA TYR A 23 2.49 0.26 1.86
C TYR A 23 1.79 -0.30 0.63
N GLN A 24 2.16 -1.49 0.17
CA GLN A 24 1.48 -2.14 -0.94
C GLN A 24 0.03 -2.46 -0.57
N GLU A 25 -0.22 -2.94 0.64
CA GLU A 25 -1.58 -3.18 1.12
C GLU A 25 -2.37 -1.88 1.21
N LYS A 26 -1.75 -0.84 1.73
CA LYS A 26 -2.39 0.47 1.82
C LYS A 26 -2.73 1.02 0.44
N LEU A 27 -1.83 0.85 -0.51
CA LEU A 27 -2.07 1.28 -1.89
C LEU A 27 -3.25 0.54 -2.49
N LYS A 28 -3.33 -0.77 -2.32
CA LYS A 28 -4.47 -1.56 -2.80
C LYS A 28 -5.78 -1.09 -2.20
N ALA A 29 -5.79 -0.80 -0.89
CA ALA A 29 -6.98 -0.30 -0.22
C ALA A 29 -7.41 1.05 -0.80
N LEU A 30 -6.48 1.94 -1.02
CA LEU A 30 -6.77 3.26 -1.59
C LEU A 30 -7.25 3.16 -3.03
N GLU A 31 -6.64 2.30 -3.82
CA GLU A 31 -7.07 2.07 -5.20
C GLU A 31 -8.49 1.50 -5.26
N ALA A 32 -8.82 0.59 -4.35
CA ALA A 32 -10.18 0.05 -4.25
C ALA A 32 -11.17 1.14 -3.89
N GLN A 33 -10.83 2.02 -2.94
CA GLN A 33 -11.67 3.15 -2.56
C GLN A 33 -11.88 4.11 -3.73
N LYS A 34 -10.82 4.36 -4.50
CA LYS A 34 -10.90 5.22 -5.66
C LYS A 34 -11.85 4.62 -6.71
N THR A 35 -11.73 3.33 -6.98
CA THR A 35 -12.60 2.64 -7.92
C THR A 35 -14.06 2.71 -7.47
N GLU A 36 -14.33 2.49 -6.17
CA GLU A 36 -15.68 2.60 -5.63
C GLU A 36 -16.25 4.00 -5.80
N ALA A 37 -15.44 5.02 -5.52
CA ALA A 37 -15.87 6.40 -5.67
C ALA A 37 -16.18 6.74 -7.13
N GLU A 38 -15.34 6.28 -8.06
CA GLU A 38 -15.57 6.49 -9.49
C GLU A 38 -16.85 5.80 -9.95
N ASN A 39 -17.07 4.57 -9.52
CA ASN A 39 -18.28 3.82 -9.86
C ASN A 39 -19.53 4.49 -9.30
N LEU A 40 -19.45 4.98 -8.08
CA LEU A 40 -20.56 5.70 -7.45
C LEU A 40 -20.89 6.96 -8.22
N GLU A 41 -19.91 7.72 -8.65
CA GLU A 41 -20.13 8.92 -9.46
C GLU A 41 -20.81 8.60 -10.79
N ILE A 42 -20.37 7.53 -11.45
CA ILE A 42 -20.97 7.09 -12.71
C ILE A 42 -22.44 6.72 -12.50
N VAL A 43 -22.73 5.97 -11.45
CA VAL A 43 -24.11 5.57 -11.12
C VAL A 43 -24.97 6.81 -10.85
N GLN A 44 -24.45 7.77 -10.12
CA GLN A 44 -25.18 9.02 -9.84
C GLN A 44 -25.46 9.82 -11.10
N MET A 45 -24.50 9.87 -12.02
CA MET A 45 -24.70 10.55 -13.30
C MET A 45 -25.79 9.87 -14.12
N VAL A 46 -25.79 8.56 -14.19
CA VAL A 46 -26.81 7.81 -14.92
C VAL A 46 -28.18 8.01 -14.30
N ARG A 47 -28.29 8.07 -12.98
CA ARG A 47 -29.57 8.30 -12.30
C ARG A 47 -30.10 9.71 -12.53
N ALA A 48 -29.20 10.67 -12.73
CA ALA A 48 -29.58 12.06 -12.99
C ALA A 48 -30.14 12.27 -14.40
N LEU A 49 -29.83 11.34 -15.29
CA LEU A 49 -30.35 11.38 -16.65
C LEU A 49 -31.74 10.78 -16.71
#